data_f33fc41ec4daddb2363454066496ab84
#
_entry.id   f33fc41ec4daddb2363454066496ab84
#
_cell.length_a   1.000
_cell.length_b   1.000
_cell.length_c   1.000
_cell.angle_alpha   90.00
_cell.angle_beta   90.00
_cell.angle_gamma   90.00
#
_symmetry.space_group_name_H-M   'P 1'
#
loop_
_entity.id
_entity.type
_entity.pdbx_description
1 polymer ?
#
loop_
_entity_poly.entity_id
_entity_poly.type
_entity_poly.pdbx_seq_one_letter_code
_entity_poly.pdbx_strand_id
1 'polypeptide(L)'
;MFGFIIGILCLVAAIVLPVVIHRMEYSGGWLAGLIAMVLAIVFIVGSCVSTVPTGHTGILTTFGRVEDTNLPEGLNFHAPWQNITTMSNKEQRASGNGLAFSKDMQEVSYAYTVRHQLIASYAPSVYKSVGTDYYNIVIDPIVNSIIKEQIGKANAEGLITSRESVTSLVNEEVAQQCSTYGLNVTVIIDNFDFTDAFTNAVEAKQVATQEKLRAQTEQERLTMEAQQKAERDRIAAESAAEIARINATADLEVQKISADAAEYAGQKEAAVNKAVAESITDELIAYQYALRWDGKLPQYMFSGADGAMPIVNIPMGVEE
;
A
#
# COMPACT_ATOMS: atom_id res chain seq x y z
N MET A 1 -57.31 22.25 -2.69
CA MET A 1 -58.48 22.73 -1.91
C MET A 1 -59.25 23.91 -2.54
N PHE A 2 -58.62 24.93 -3.11
CA PHE A 2 -59.30 26.05 -3.75
C PHE A 2 -60.27 25.65 -4.86
N GLY A 3 -59.86 24.75 -5.75
CA GLY A 3 -60.68 24.26 -6.84
C GLY A 3 -62.02 23.55 -6.39
N PHE A 4 -61.89 22.78 -5.27
CA PHE A 4 -63.06 22.10 -4.69
C PHE A 4 -64.06 23.09 -4.07
N ILE A 5 -63.59 24.12 -3.38
CA ILE A 5 -64.45 25.17 -2.82
C ILE A 5 -65.16 25.90 -3.94
N ILE A 6 -64.46 26.23 -5.04
CA ILE A 6 -65.05 26.86 -6.21
C ILE A 6 -66.03 25.91 -6.86
N GLY A 7 -65.74 24.63 -6.98
CA GLY A 7 -66.63 23.60 -7.49
C GLY A 7 -67.94 23.50 -6.69
N ILE A 8 -67.87 23.53 -5.35
CA ILE A 8 -69.06 23.53 -4.48
C ILE A 8 -69.87 24.81 -4.65
N LEU A 9 -69.18 25.98 -4.71
CA LEU A 9 -69.84 27.25 -4.96
C LEU A 9 -70.56 27.25 -6.30
N CYS A 10 -69.93 26.72 -7.36
CA CYS A 10 -70.61 26.57 -8.67
C CYS A 10 -71.78 25.58 -8.62
N LEU A 11 -71.70 24.51 -7.82
CA LEU A 11 -72.77 23.54 -7.66
C LEU A 11 -73.97 24.16 -6.91
N VAL A 12 -73.67 24.92 -5.87
CA VAL A 12 -74.77 25.72 -5.20
C VAL A 12 -75.35 26.72 -6.14
N ALA A 13 -74.53 27.43 -6.93
CA ALA A 13 -75.05 28.37 -7.95
C ALA A 13 -75.85 27.64 -9.01
N ALA A 14 -75.49 26.43 -9.44
CA ALA A 14 -76.25 25.63 -10.40
C ALA A 14 -77.62 25.25 -9.90
N ILE A 15 -77.88 25.15 -8.60
CA ILE A 15 -79.13 24.85 -7.98
C ILE A 15 -79.95 26.14 -7.76
N VAL A 16 -79.31 27.20 -7.28
CA VAL A 16 -79.98 28.44 -6.89
C VAL A 16 -80.27 29.30 -8.08
N LEU A 17 -79.43 29.42 -9.10
CA LEU A 17 -79.67 30.26 -10.28
C LEU A 17 -80.93 29.89 -11.05
N PRO A 18 -81.23 28.63 -11.40
CA PRO A 18 -82.44 28.26 -12.09
C PRO A 18 -83.69 28.63 -11.29
N VAL A 19 -83.64 28.43 -9.96
CA VAL A 19 -84.79 28.75 -9.07
C VAL A 19 -85.04 30.26 -9.01
N VAL A 20 -83.97 31.06 -8.92
CA VAL A 20 -84.10 32.55 -8.86
C VAL A 20 -84.54 33.10 -10.23
N ILE A 21 -83.95 32.59 -11.35
CA ILE A 21 -84.29 33.03 -12.70
C ILE A 21 -85.74 32.62 -13.08
N HIS A 22 -86.18 31.44 -12.67
CA HIS A 22 -87.56 30.97 -12.87
C HIS A 22 -88.60 31.86 -12.11
N ARG A 23 -88.23 32.39 -10.94
CA ARG A 23 -89.01 33.32 -10.15
C ARG A 23 -89.09 34.73 -10.76
N MET A 24 -88.16 35.06 -11.70
CA MET A 24 -88.10 36.32 -12.44
C MET A 24 -88.76 36.25 -13.83
N GLU A 25 -89.54 35.20 -14.15
CA GLU A 25 -90.24 34.95 -15.45
C GLU A 25 -89.31 34.88 -16.69
N TYR A 26 -87.97 34.63 -16.51
CA TYR A 26 -87.08 34.46 -17.64
C TYR A 26 -87.01 32.99 -18.11
N SER A 27 -87.38 32.72 -19.38
CA SER A 27 -87.47 31.36 -19.94
C SER A 27 -86.13 30.63 -20.14
N GLY A 28 -84.99 31.26 -19.86
CA GLY A 28 -83.63 30.72 -20.06
C GLY A 28 -82.90 30.23 -18.81
N GLY A 29 -83.51 30.20 -17.60
CA GLY A 29 -82.84 29.86 -16.34
C GLY A 29 -82.28 28.45 -16.28
N TRP A 30 -82.86 27.50 -16.98
CA TRP A 30 -82.41 26.12 -17.03
C TRP A 30 -81.07 25.96 -17.76
N LEU A 31 -80.76 26.77 -18.81
CA LEU A 31 -79.53 26.80 -19.53
C LEU A 31 -78.40 27.34 -18.65
N ALA A 32 -78.65 28.40 -17.87
CA ALA A 32 -77.66 28.92 -16.93
C ALA A 32 -77.31 27.91 -15.82
N GLY A 33 -78.34 27.16 -15.33
CA GLY A 33 -78.09 26.05 -14.39
C GLY A 33 -77.24 24.90 -14.96
N LEU A 34 -77.52 24.53 -16.22
CA LEU A 34 -76.76 23.53 -16.93
C LEU A 34 -75.25 23.94 -17.09
N ILE A 35 -75.00 25.18 -17.50
CA ILE A 35 -73.62 25.71 -17.64
C ILE A 35 -72.91 25.72 -16.29
N ALA A 36 -73.55 26.19 -15.22
CA ALA A 36 -73.03 26.18 -13.88
C ALA A 36 -72.74 24.76 -13.38
N MET A 37 -73.60 23.78 -13.70
CA MET A 37 -73.41 22.38 -13.34
C MET A 37 -72.20 21.76 -14.08
N VAL A 38 -72.06 22.02 -15.37
CA VAL A 38 -70.90 21.56 -16.14
C VAL A 38 -69.62 22.16 -15.61
N LEU A 39 -69.62 23.46 -15.32
CA LEU A 39 -68.42 24.12 -14.69
C LEU A 39 -68.12 23.54 -13.33
N ALA A 40 -69.14 23.27 -12.49
CA ALA A 40 -68.90 22.62 -11.18
C ALA A 40 -68.24 21.25 -11.32
N ILE A 41 -68.76 20.42 -12.27
CA ILE A 41 -68.13 19.09 -12.53
C ILE A 41 -66.67 19.23 -13.01
N VAL A 42 -66.37 20.15 -13.93
CA VAL A 42 -65.02 20.38 -14.44
C VAL A 42 -64.07 20.81 -13.30
N PHE A 43 -64.50 21.71 -12.43
CA PHE A 43 -63.69 22.14 -11.27
C PHE A 43 -63.52 21.03 -10.25
N ILE A 44 -64.53 20.22 -9.97
CA ILE A 44 -64.41 19.09 -9.04
C ILE A 44 -63.49 18.02 -9.61
N VAL A 45 -63.70 17.62 -10.89
CA VAL A 45 -62.82 16.63 -11.54
C VAL A 45 -61.38 17.14 -11.65
N GLY A 46 -61.19 18.42 -12.00
CA GLY A 46 -59.87 19.04 -12.06
C GLY A 46 -59.16 19.08 -10.69
N SER A 47 -59.93 19.18 -9.58
CA SER A 47 -59.36 19.12 -8.23
C SER A 47 -59.03 17.70 -7.75
N CYS A 48 -59.47 16.67 -8.44
CA CYS A 48 -59.14 15.27 -8.13
C CYS A 48 -57.88 14.76 -8.81
N VAL A 49 -57.22 15.57 -9.62
CA VAL A 49 -56.05 15.18 -10.39
C VAL A 49 -54.83 15.97 -9.90
N SER A 50 -53.78 15.27 -9.59
CA SER A 50 -52.47 15.86 -9.26
C SER A 50 -51.33 15.09 -9.91
N THR A 51 -50.27 15.80 -10.25
CA THR A 51 -49.06 15.21 -10.81
C THR A 51 -47.95 15.18 -9.77
N VAL A 52 -47.34 14.00 -9.60
CA VAL A 52 -46.15 13.82 -8.78
C VAL A 52 -44.94 13.86 -9.72
N PRO A 53 -43.95 14.74 -9.49
CA PRO A 53 -42.76 14.84 -10.33
C PRO A 53 -41.94 13.56 -10.31
N THR A 54 -41.21 13.29 -11.40
CA THR A 54 -40.29 12.16 -11.49
C THR A 54 -39.24 12.20 -10.39
N GLY A 55 -39.01 11.06 -9.72
CA GLY A 55 -38.08 10.91 -8.59
C GLY A 55 -38.63 11.49 -7.29
N HIS A 56 -39.98 11.62 -7.18
CA HIS A 56 -40.64 11.97 -5.94
C HIS A 56 -41.73 10.95 -5.63
N THR A 57 -42.06 10.82 -4.36
CA THR A 57 -43.21 10.05 -3.88
C THR A 57 -44.25 11.01 -3.33
N GLY A 58 -45.47 10.85 -3.76
CA GLY A 58 -46.62 11.58 -3.23
C GLY A 58 -47.15 10.93 -1.95
N ILE A 59 -47.32 11.74 -0.91
CA ILE A 59 -47.87 11.33 0.37
C ILE A 59 -49.28 11.92 0.46
N LEU A 60 -50.24 11.05 0.64
CA LEU A 60 -51.64 11.42 0.70
C LEU A 60 -52.05 11.81 2.13
N THR A 61 -52.65 12.95 2.29
CA THR A 61 -53.18 13.41 3.58
C THR A 61 -54.66 13.72 3.48
N THR A 62 -55.45 13.11 4.35
CA THR A 62 -56.89 13.33 4.46
C THR A 62 -57.20 14.08 5.74
N PHE A 63 -57.65 15.33 5.61
CA PHE A 63 -57.96 16.23 6.75
C PHE A 63 -56.79 16.30 7.78
N GLY A 64 -55.54 16.31 7.26
CA GLY A 64 -54.34 16.36 8.10
C GLY A 64 -53.83 15.00 8.62
N ARG A 65 -54.58 13.91 8.39
CA ARG A 65 -54.12 12.54 8.68
C ARG A 65 -53.34 11.99 7.50
N VAL A 66 -52.13 11.54 7.72
CA VAL A 66 -51.30 10.86 6.72
C VAL A 66 -51.86 9.47 6.47
N GLU A 67 -52.07 9.12 5.21
CA GLU A 67 -52.41 7.77 4.80
C GLU A 67 -51.16 6.95 4.53
N ASP A 68 -51.20 5.65 4.79
CA ASP A 68 -50.04 4.73 4.62
C ASP A 68 -49.82 4.33 3.14
N THR A 69 -50.55 5.01 2.21
CA THR A 69 -50.48 4.76 0.77
C THR A 69 -49.54 5.74 0.09
N ASN A 70 -48.60 5.21 -0.69
CA ASN A 70 -47.67 5.99 -1.52
C ASN A 70 -48.31 6.22 -2.90
N LEU A 71 -48.21 7.43 -3.38
CA LEU A 71 -48.58 7.76 -4.77
C LEU A 71 -47.27 7.72 -5.62
N PRO A 72 -47.28 6.94 -6.71
CA PRO A 72 -46.12 6.90 -7.61
C PRO A 72 -45.98 8.20 -8.40
N GLU A 73 -44.84 8.37 -9.05
CA GLU A 73 -44.64 9.47 -9.98
C GLU A 73 -45.62 9.42 -11.17
N GLY A 74 -45.93 10.58 -11.71
CA GLY A 74 -46.89 10.75 -12.79
C GLY A 74 -48.25 11.28 -12.33
N LEU A 75 -49.28 10.96 -13.07
CA LEU A 75 -50.63 11.45 -12.85
C LEU A 75 -51.36 10.56 -11.84
N ASN A 76 -51.84 11.15 -10.76
CA ASN A 76 -52.52 10.46 -9.67
C ASN A 76 -53.92 11.07 -9.44
N PHE A 77 -54.87 10.19 -9.14
CA PHE A 77 -56.23 10.57 -8.78
C PHE A 77 -56.39 10.48 -7.26
N HIS A 78 -56.99 11.50 -6.70
CA HIS A 78 -57.31 11.58 -5.27
C HIS A 78 -58.65 12.26 -5.02
N ALA A 79 -59.18 12.10 -3.83
CA ALA A 79 -60.43 12.81 -3.49
C ALA A 79 -60.16 14.33 -3.37
N PRO A 80 -61.14 15.19 -3.70
CA PRO A 80 -60.92 16.63 -3.76
C PRO A 80 -60.63 17.30 -2.40
N TRP A 81 -60.87 16.59 -1.30
CA TRP A 81 -60.56 17.01 0.08
C TRP A 81 -59.21 16.52 0.57
N GLN A 82 -58.55 15.64 -0.21
CA GLN A 82 -57.20 15.14 0.09
C GLN A 82 -56.16 16.11 -0.42
N ASN A 83 -55.01 16.10 0.25
CA ASN A 83 -53.83 16.88 -0.14
C ASN A 83 -52.66 15.96 -0.38
N ILE A 84 -51.85 16.24 -1.41
CA ILE A 84 -50.65 15.48 -1.75
C ILE A 84 -49.43 16.33 -1.41
N THR A 85 -48.58 15.80 -0.54
CA THR A 85 -47.23 16.33 -0.28
C THR A 85 -46.21 15.47 -0.94
N THR A 86 -45.28 16.05 -1.70
CA THR A 86 -44.25 15.31 -2.42
C THR A 86 -42.96 15.32 -1.64
N MET A 87 -42.32 14.14 -1.51
CA MET A 87 -40.96 14.00 -0.97
C MET A 87 -40.04 13.44 -2.05
N SER A 88 -38.79 13.96 -2.10
CA SER A 88 -37.81 13.53 -3.08
C SER A 88 -37.20 12.15 -2.71
N ASN A 89 -37.22 11.24 -3.69
CA ASN A 89 -36.54 9.95 -3.61
C ASN A 89 -35.20 9.98 -4.32
N LYS A 90 -34.80 11.15 -4.84
CA LYS A 90 -33.50 11.31 -5.48
C LYS A 90 -32.41 11.36 -4.43
N GLU A 91 -31.25 10.90 -4.80
CA GLU A 91 -30.07 11.07 -3.98
C GLU A 91 -29.77 12.57 -3.81
N GLN A 92 -29.65 12.99 -2.58
CA GLN A 92 -29.33 14.36 -2.19
C GLN A 92 -28.00 14.38 -1.47
N ARG A 93 -27.33 15.54 -1.52
CA ARG A 93 -26.07 15.79 -0.85
C ARG A 93 -26.23 16.94 0.13
N ALA A 94 -25.70 16.74 1.31
CA ALA A 94 -25.54 17.79 2.31
C ALA A 94 -24.15 17.72 2.91
N SER A 95 -23.58 18.85 3.29
CA SER A 95 -22.26 18.94 3.93
C SER A 95 -22.40 19.53 5.31
N GLY A 96 -21.60 19.03 6.24
CA GLY A 96 -21.55 19.51 7.60
C GLY A 96 -20.12 19.57 8.10
N ASN A 97 -19.94 20.19 9.24
CA ASN A 97 -18.70 20.23 9.99
C ASN A 97 -18.99 20.13 11.48
N GLY A 98 -17.98 19.78 12.24
CA GLY A 98 -18.10 19.68 13.69
C GLY A 98 -16.76 19.65 14.38
N LEU A 99 -16.82 19.67 15.70
CA LEU A 99 -15.68 19.54 16.60
C LEU A 99 -15.87 18.32 17.49
N ALA A 100 -14.80 17.57 17.70
CA ALA A 100 -14.76 16.42 18.59
C ALA A 100 -13.40 16.37 19.29
N PHE A 101 -13.31 15.56 20.35
CA PHE A 101 -12.06 15.25 21.03
C PHE A 101 -11.69 13.79 20.77
N SER A 102 -10.45 13.56 20.38
CA SER A 102 -9.89 12.24 20.24
C SER A 102 -9.67 11.57 21.61
N LYS A 103 -9.34 10.30 21.62
CA LYS A 103 -9.06 9.52 22.83
C LYS A 103 -7.93 10.13 23.69
N ASP A 104 -6.96 10.74 23.05
CA ASP A 104 -5.81 11.43 23.65
C ASP A 104 -6.08 12.92 23.91
N MET A 105 -7.38 13.32 23.97
CA MET A 105 -7.86 14.65 24.31
C MET A 105 -7.38 15.77 23.36
N GLN A 106 -7.06 15.40 22.11
CA GLN A 106 -6.77 16.39 21.08
C GLN A 106 -8.07 16.87 20.43
N GLU A 107 -8.17 18.18 20.24
CA GLU A 107 -9.28 18.77 19.50
C GLU A 107 -9.13 18.49 18.02
N VAL A 108 -10.19 17.94 17.42
CA VAL A 108 -10.27 17.56 16.02
C VAL A 108 -11.46 18.27 15.41
N SER A 109 -11.20 19.14 14.45
CA SER A 109 -12.19 19.68 13.54
C SER A 109 -12.40 18.72 12.38
N TYR A 110 -13.64 18.40 12.07
CA TYR A 110 -13.94 17.50 10.96
C TYR A 110 -14.98 18.10 10.01
N ALA A 111 -14.78 17.86 8.73
CA ALA A 111 -15.76 18.14 7.68
C ALA A 111 -16.23 16.84 7.05
N TYR A 112 -17.52 16.77 6.73
CA TYR A 112 -18.10 15.60 6.15
C TYR A 112 -19.16 15.97 5.10
N THR A 113 -19.35 15.06 4.15
CA THR A 113 -20.43 15.12 3.16
C THR A 113 -21.31 13.90 3.31
N VAL A 114 -22.62 14.12 3.43
CA VAL A 114 -23.62 13.08 3.53
C VAL A 114 -24.35 12.96 2.20
N ARG A 115 -24.39 11.78 1.65
CA ARG A 115 -25.27 11.41 0.54
C ARG A 115 -26.43 10.61 1.11
N HIS A 116 -27.64 11.07 0.87
CA HIS A 116 -28.82 10.41 1.43
C HIS A 116 -29.93 10.27 0.39
N GLN A 117 -30.71 9.22 0.52
CA GLN A 117 -31.85 8.91 -0.33
C GLN A 117 -32.98 8.32 0.51
N LEU A 118 -34.19 8.84 0.32
CA LEU A 118 -35.41 8.30 0.94
C LEU A 118 -35.94 7.13 0.13
N ILE A 119 -36.15 6.00 0.79
CA ILE A 119 -36.81 4.86 0.16
C ILE A 119 -38.35 5.16 0.05
N ALA A 120 -38.87 5.09 -1.17
CA ALA A 120 -40.27 5.47 -1.49
C ALA A 120 -41.31 4.81 -0.56
N SER A 121 -41.13 3.54 -0.20
CA SER A 121 -42.08 2.80 0.67
C SER A 121 -42.16 3.36 2.09
N TYR A 122 -41.10 4.01 2.57
CA TYR A 122 -41.04 4.58 3.92
C TYR A 122 -41.46 6.06 3.98
N ALA A 123 -41.69 6.72 2.81
CA ALA A 123 -42.00 8.14 2.76
C ALA A 123 -43.22 8.56 3.62
N PRO A 124 -44.36 7.85 3.68
CA PRO A 124 -45.44 8.21 4.57
C PRO A 124 -45.09 8.09 6.06
N SER A 125 -44.34 7.07 6.43
CA SER A 125 -43.89 6.85 7.81
C SER A 125 -42.95 7.96 8.27
N VAL A 126 -41.96 8.31 7.42
CA VAL A 126 -41.00 9.40 7.68
C VAL A 126 -41.76 10.74 7.77
N TYR A 127 -42.66 11.02 6.84
CA TYR A 127 -43.43 12.23 6.86
C TYR A 127 -44.31 12.37 8.12
N LYS A 128 -44.89 11.25 8.59
CA LYS A 128 -45.72 11.21 9.79
C LYS A 128 -44.93 11.43 11.07
N SER A 129 -43.71 10.90 11.16
CA SER A 129 -42.90 10.95 12.37
C SER A 129 -42.00 12.17 12.43
N VAL A 130 -41.47 12.63 11.30
CA VAL A 130 -40.41 13.64 11.21
C VAL A 130 -40.82 14.84 10.34
N GLY A 131 -41.61 14.60 9.27
CA GLY A 131 -41.96 15.63 8.30
C GLY A 131 -41.06 15.63 7.09
N THR A 132 -40.97 16.79 6.42
CA THR A 132 -40.17 16.95 5.19
C THR A 132 -38.71 17.22 5.46
N ASP A 133 -38.34 17.73 6.65
CA ASP A 133 -36.98 18.11 7.03
C ASP A 133 -36.26 16.98 7.82
N TYR A 134 -36.37 15.76 7.29
CA TYR A 134 -35.79 14.57 7.92
C TYR A 134 -34.25 14.61 7.97
N TYR A 135 -33.62 15.39 7.09
CA TYR A 135 -32.16 15.55 7.12
C TYR A 135 -31.70 16.19 8.42
N ASN A 136 -32.19 17.40 8.73
CA ASN A 136 -31.73 18.16 9.91
C ASN A 136 -32.25 17.54 11.22
N ILE A 137 -33.38 16.82 11.20
CA ILE A 137 -33.97 16.27 12.42
C ILE A 137 -33.43 14.87 12.75
N VAL A 138 -33.10 14.05 11.74
CA VAL A 138 -32.70 12.65 11.95
C VAL A 138 -31.29 12.40 11.49
N ILE A 139 -30.96 12.70 10.21
CA ILE A 139 -29.69 12.28 9.63
C ILE A 139 -28.52 13.03 10.27
N ASP A 140 -28.56 14.34 10.27
CA ASP A 140 -27.45 15.18 10.76
C ASP A 140 -27.08 14.91 12.23
N PRO A 141 -28.02 14.80 13.18
CA PRO A 141 -27.70 14.46 14.57
C PRO A 141 -27.10 13.04 14.72
N ILE A 142 -27.62 12.05 13.97
CA ILE A 142 -27.10 10.69 14.00
C ILE A 142 -25.66 10.67 13.47
N VAL A 143 -25.42 11.27 12.32
CA VAL A 143 -24.09 11.33 11.69
C VAL A 143 -23.09 12.04 12.62
N ASN A 144 -23.44 13.20 13.16
CA ASN A 144 -22.60 13.93 14.09
C ASN A 144 -22.29 13.15 15.36
N SER A 145 -23.29 12.46 15.90
CA SER A 145 -23.09 11.62 17.11
C SER A 145 -22.12 10.49 16.86
N ILE A 146 -22.31 9.76 15.76
CA ILE A 146 -21.46 8.60 15.40
C ILE A 146 -20.03 9.04 15.07
N ILE A 147 -19.87 10.13 14.29
CA ILE A 147 -18.53 10.66 13.99
C ILE A 147 -17.79 11.04 15.28
N LYS A 148 -18.45 11.76 16.19
CA LYS A 148 -17.85 12.11 17.49
C LYS A 148 -17.49 10.90 18.34
N GLU A 149 -18.32 9.87 18.33
CA GLU A 149 -18.08 8.62 19.04
C GLU A 149 -16.86 7.89 18.47
N GLN A 150 -16.75 7.78 17.15
CA GLN A 150 -15.62 7.09 16.50
C GLN A 150 -14.31 7.90 16.68
N ILE A 151 -14.36 9.22 16.58
CA ILE A 151 -13.22 10.10 16.89
C ILE A 151 -12.77 9.92 18.34
N GLY A 152 -13.71 9.87 19.29
CA GLY A 152 -13.40 9.65 20.71
C GLY A 152 -12.82 8.29 21.06
N LYS A 153 -13.01 7.29 20.21
CA LYS A 153 -12.40 5.95 20.36
C LYS A 153 -10.99 5.87 19.79
N ALA A 154 -10.64 6.73 18.83
CA ALA A 154 -9.37 6.73 18.12
C ALA A 154 -8.39 7.78 18.70
N ASN A 155 -7.09 7.45 18.67
CA ASN A 155 -6.06 8.45 18.94
C ASN A 155 -5.89 9.38 17.72
N ALA A 156 -5.44 10.62 17.93
CA ALA A 156 -5.26 11.60 16.86
C ALA A 156 -4.31 11.10 15.75
N GLU A 157 -3.20 10.46 16.11
CA GLU A 157 -2.26 9.84 15.16
C GLU A 157 -2.94 8.70 14.34
N GLY A 158 -3.84 7.93 14.97
CA GLY A 158 -4.62 6.88 14.32
C GLY A 158 -5.67 7.41 13.33
N LEU A 159 -6.26 8.58 13.61
CA LEU A 159 -7.21 9.23 12.69
C LEU A 159 -6.54 9.63 11.37
N ILE A 160 -5.26 10.02 11.42
CA ILE A 160 -4.48 10.37 10.23
C ILE A 160 -4.11 9.10 9.43
N THR A 161 -3.64 8.06 10.12
CA THR A 161 -3.10 6.85 9.47
C THR A 161 -4.16 5.85 9.05
N SER A 162 -5.30 5.80 9.76
CA SER A 162 -6.37 4.80 9.58
C SER A 162 -7.72 5.42 9.23
N ARG A 163 -7.71 6.54 8.52
CA ARG A 163 -8.92 7.29 8.13
C ARG A 163 -9.98 6.42 7.45
N GLU A 164 -9.56 5.52 6.58
CA GLU A 164 -10.45 4.62 5.85
C GLU A 164 -11.23 3.70 6.80
N SER A 165 -10.57 3.15 7.81
CA SER A 165 -11.21 2.30 8.81
C SER A 165 -12.25 3.06 9.63
N VAL A 166 -11.96 4.31 10.02
CA VAL A 166 -12.91 5.15 10.75
C VAL A 166 -14.12 5.48 9.89
N THR A 167 -13.90 5.83 8.62
CA THR A 167 -14.97 6.12 7.67
C THR A 167 -15.86 4.90 7.42
N SER A 168 -15.28 3.72 7.32
CA SER A 168 -16.01 2.46 7.15
C SER A 168 -16.91 2.16 8.37
N LEU A 169 -16.39 2.28 9.59
CA LEU A 169 -17.16 2.09 10.82
C LEU A 169 -18.30 3.11 10.96
N VAL A 170 -18.03 4.38 10.63
CA VAL A 170 -19.05 5.43 10.63
C VAL A 170 -20.17 5.09 9.64
N ASN A 171 -19.81 4.66 8.41
CA ASN A 171 -20.81 4.30 7.40
C ASN A 171 -21.66 3.11 7.82
N GLU A 172 -21.05 2.07 8.38
CA GLU A 172 -21.79 0.89 8.84
C GLU A 172 -22.82 1.24 9.92
N GLU A 173 -22.39 2.01 10.92
CA GLU A 173 -23.24 2.38 12.04
C GLU A 173 -24.35 3.38 11.64
N VAL A 174 -24.01 4.38 10.80
CA VAL A 174 -24.98 5.33 10.25
C VAL A 174 -26.01 4.60 9.37
N ALA A 175 -25.55 3.71 8.49
CA ALA A 175 -26.45 2.95 7.63
C ALA A 175 -27.42 2.08 8.46
N GLN A 176 -26.93 1.45 9.51
CA GLN A 176 -27.76 0.64 10.41
C GLN A 176 -28.83 1.49 11.10
N GLN A 177 -28.46 2.62 11.69
CA GLN A 177 -29.39 3.48 12.40
C GLN A 177 -30.40 4.15 11.46
N CYS A 178 -29.95 4.65 10.30
CA CYS A 178 -30.79 5.32 9.32
C CYS A 178 -31.72 4.35 8.57
N SER A 179 -31.33 3.08 8.41
CA SER A 179 -32.15 2.06 7.75
C SER A 179 -33.50 1.84 8.46
N THR A 180 -33.54 2.02 9.78
CA THR A 180 -34.77 1.93 10.59
C THR A 180 -35.82 2.96 10.15
N TYR A 181 -35.37 4.09 9.62
CA TYR A 181 -36.24 5.14 9.08
C TYR A 181 -36.46 5.00 7.56
N GLY A 182 -35.92 3.97 6.93
CA GLY A 182 -35.99 3.79 5.47
C GLY A 182 -35.16 4.81 4.69
N LEU A 183 -34.01 5.22 5.27
CA LEU A 183 -33.10 6.17 4.68
C LEU A 183 -31.80 5.45 4.31
N ASN A 184 -31.41 5.50 3.04
CA ASN A 184 -30.08 5.11 2.60
C ASN A 184 -29.14 6.29 2.79
N VAL A 185 -28.13 6.11 3.63
CA VAL A 185 -27.18 7.19 3.97
C VAL A 185 -25.76 6.68 3.80
N THR A 186 -24.93 7.49 3.16
CA THR A 186 -23.49 7.28 3.03
C THR A 186 -22.77 8.55 3.47
N VAL A 187 -21.81 8.41 4.38
CA VAL A 187 -21.02 9.50 4.90
C VAL A 187 -19.62 9.44 4.32
N ILE A 188 -19.15 10.57 3.84
CA ILE A 188 -17.78 10.76 3.37
C ILE A 188 -17.17 11.79 4.31
N ILE A 189 -16.12 11.40 5.01
CA ILE A 189 -15.37 12.34 5.85
C ILE A 189 -14.34 13.03 4.95
N ASP A 190 -14.51 14.32 4.73
CA ASP A 190 -13.70 15.09 3.79
C ASP A 190 -12.34 15.44 4.39
N ASN A 191 -12.29 15.87 5.63
CA ASN A 191 -11.06 16.22 6.33
C ASN A 191 -11.15 16.03 7.85
N PHE A 192 -9.96 15.79 8.46
CA PHE A 192 -9.69 15.92 9.88
C PHE A 192 -8.62 17.00 10.04
N ASP A 193 -8.95 18.10 10.69
CA ASP A 193 -8.01 19.17 10.98
C ASP A 193 -7.68 19.18 12.46
N PHE A 194 -6.41 19.29 12.76
CA PHE A 194 -5.88 19.33 14.12
C PHE A 194 -5.33 20.71 14.43
N THR A 195 -5.15 21.00 15.71
CA THR A 195 -4.51 22.26 16.13
C THR A 195 -3.06 22.32 15.63
N ASP A 196 -2.59 23.52 15.28
CA ASP A 196 -1.21 23.76 14.82
C ASP A 196 -0.16 23.21 15.81
N ALA A 197 -0.45 23.33 17.11
CA ALA A 197 0.43 22.83 18.16
C ALA A 197 0.60 21.29 18.09
N PHE A 198 -0.48 20.57 17.83
CA PHE A 198 -0.44 19.11 17.67
C PHE A 198 0.26 18.73 16.38
N THR A 199 -0.05 19.39 15.26
CA THR A 199 0.57 19.12 13.95
C THR A 199 2.08 19.30 14.02
N ASN A 200 2.56 20.40 14.60
CA ASN A 200 3.99 20.67 14.80
C ASN A 200 4.65 19.61 15.70
N ALA A 201 3.97 19.17 16.76
CA ALA A 201 4.49 18.13 17.65
C ALA A 201 4.60 16.77 16.96
N VAL A 202 3.62 16.40 16.11
CA VAL A 202 3.65 15.17 15.32
C VAL A 202 4.76 15.23 14.27
N GLU A 203 4.94 16.36 13.58
CA GLU A 203 6.04 16.55 12.63
C GLU A 203 7.40 16.41 13.32
N ALA A 204 7.60 17.06 14.46
CA ALA A 204 8.83 16.97 15.24
C ALA A 204 9.11 15.51 15.69
N LYS A 205 8.08 14.80 16.17
CA LYS A 205 8.18 13.37 16.51
C LYS A 205 8.55 12.52 15.31
N GLN A 206 7.97 12.79 14.15
CA GLN A 206 8.24 12.05 12.92
C GLN A 206 9.68 12.27 12.44
N VAL A 207 10.16 13.52 12.48
CA VAL A 207 11.56 13.86 12.15
C VAL A 207 12.51 13.15 13.11
N ALA A 208 12.28 13.22 14.42
CA ALA A 208 13.12 12.54 15.40
C ALA A 208 13.11 11.00 15.23
N THR A 209 11.96 10.43 14.87
CA THR A 209 11.84 8.99 14.58
C THR A 209 12.63 8.60 13.33
N GLN A 210 12.56 9.43 12.28
CA GLN A 210 13.32 9.23 11.06
C GLN A 210 14.83 9.36 11.27
N GLU A 211 15.25 10.34 12.06
CA GLU A 211 16.67 10.53 12.42
C GLU A 211 17.21 9.33 13.22
N LYS A 212 16.42 8.85 14.20
CA LYS A 212 16.76 7.64 14.96
C LYS A 212 16.90 6.42 14.05
N LEU A 213 15.94 6.21 13.12
CA LEU A 213 15.98 5.10 12.19
C LEU A 213 17.19 5.19 11.24
N ARG A 214 17.51 6.40 10.76
CA ARG A 214 18.70 6.63 9.93
C ARG A 214 19.99 6.31 10.71
N ALA A 215 20.08 6.77 11.96
CA ALA A 215 21.22 6.48 12.81
C ALA A 215 21.38 4.98 13.09
N GLN A 216 20.27 4.27 13.34
CA GLN A 216 20.29 2.82 13.51
C GLN A 216 20.74 2.10 12.24
N THR A 217 20.19 2.44 11.09
CA THR A 217 20.55 1.84 9.80
C THR A 217 22.02 2.09 9.46
N GLU A 218 22.51 3.30 9.74
CA GLU A 218 23.93 3.64 9.55
C GLU A 218 24.84 2.83 10.50
N GLN A 219 24.44 2.65 11.74
CA GLN A 219 25.19 1.85 12.70
C GLN A 219 25.20 0.36 12.32
N GLU A 220 24.08 -0.17 11.84
CA GLU A 220 23.98 -1.53 11.30
C GLU A 220 24.88 -1.70 10.07
N ARG A 221 24.88 -0.71 9.16
CA ARG A 221 25.76 -0.70 7.97
C ARG A 221 27.24 -0.74 8.37
N LEU A 222 27.65 0.13 9.28
CA LEU A 222 29.03 0.17 9.78
C LEU A 222 29.44 -1.14 10.47
N THR A 223 28.54 -1.71 11.26
CA THR A 223 28.77 -3.01 11.92
C THR A 223 28.92 -4.13 10.89
N MET A 224 28.07 -4.17 9.89
CA MET A 224 28.13 -5.15 8.81
C MET A 224 29.40 -5.00 7.97
N GLU A 225 29.80 -3.76 7.65
CA GLU A 225 31.05 -3.47 6.95
C GLU A 225 32.29 -3.93 7.77
N ALA A 226 32.27 -3.66 9.08
CA ALA A 226 33.37 -4.11 9.97
C ALA A 226 33.42 -5.63 10.05
N GLN A 227 32.28 -6.32 10.16
CA GLN A 227 32.23 -7.79 10.13
C GLN A 227 32.72 -8.36 8.81
N GLN A 228 32.27 -7.80 7.68
CA GLN A 228 32.71 -8.23 6.36
C GLN A 228 34.17 -7.97 6.12
N LYS A 229 34.73 -6.88 6.68
CA LYS A 229 36.17 -6.61 6.63
C LYS A 229 36.96 -7.62 7.46
N ALA A 230 36.53 -7.87 8.70
CA ALA A 230 37.16 -8.86 9.56
C ALA A 230 37.14 -10.28 8.93
N GLU A 231 36.01 -10.64 8.32
CA GLU A 231 35.90 -11.93 7.63
C GLU A 231 36.82 -12.01 6.40
N ARG A 232 36.89 -10.94 5.60
CA ARG A 232 37.85 -10.87 4.47
C ARG A 232 39.29 -10.96 4.94
N ASP A 233 39.64 -10.27 6.02
CA ASP A 233 40.97 -10.29 6.59
C ASP A 233 41.32 -11.70 7.14
N ARG A 234 40.37 -12.40 7.75
CA ARG A 234 40.51 -13.79 8.20
C ARG A 234 40.74 -14.74 7.03
N ILE A 235 39.89 -14.65 5.98
CA ILE A 235 40.03 -15.48 4.78
C ILE A 235 41.39 -15.21 4.09
N ALA A 236 41.81 -13.95 4.00
CA ALA A 236 43.12 -13.59 3.43
C ALA A 236 44.27 -14.17 4.24
N ALA A 237 44.21 -14.12 5.57
CA ALA A 237 45.22 -14.71 6.44
C ALA A 237 45.25 -16.24 6.32
N GLU A 238 44.10 -16.91 6.31
CA GLU A 238 44.00 -18.36 6.10
C GLU A 238 44.55 -18.77 4.74
N SER A 239 44.21 -18.02 3.68
CA SER A 239 44.71 -18.26 2.32
C SER A 239 46.23 -18.07 2.24
N ALA A 240 46.78 -17.01 2.85
CA ALA A 240 48.21 -16.77 2.91
C ALA A 240 48.94 -17.88 3.67
N ALA A 241 48.41 -18.35 4.79
CA ALA A 241 48.99 -19.47 5.54
C ALA A 241 48.95 -20.77 4.74
N GLU A 242 47.88 -21.05 4.03
CA GLU A 242 47.78 -22.24 3.18
C GLU A 242 48.75 -22.19 1.99
N ILE A 243 48.87 -21.03 1.34
CA ILE A 243 49.87 -20.81 0.28
C ILE A 243 51.30 -21.04 0.82
N ALA A 244 51.62 -20.49 1.99
CA ALA A 244 52.92 -20.70 2.63
C ALA A 244 53.16 -22.19 2.95
N ARG A 245 52.13 -22.91 3.41
CA ARG A 245 52.21 -24.36 3.66
C ARG A 245 52.46 -25.15 2.37
N ILE A 246 51.74 -24.82 1.30
CA ILE A 246 51.89 -25.46 -0.01
C ILE A 246 53.31 -25.21 -0.55
N ASN A 247 53.80 -23.97 -0.48
CA ASN A 247 55.14 -23.63 -0.92
C ASN A 247 56.24 -24.40 -0.12
N ALA A 248 56.08 -24.43 1.22
CA ALA A 248 57.01 -25.18 2.06
C ALA A 248 57.00 -26.70 1.76
N THR A 249 55.85 -27.29 1.48
CA THR A 249 55.76 -28.69 1.09
C THR A 249 56.37 -28.94 -0.30
N ALA A 250 56.12 -28.03 -1.25
CA ALA A 250 56.72 -28.08 -2.58
C ALA A 250 58.26 -27.98 -2.52
N ASP A 251 58.79 -27.04 -1.71
CA ASP A 251 60.21 -26.87 -1.50
C ASP A 251 60.85 -28.14 -0.89
N LEU A 252 60.21 -28.75 0.09
CA LEU A 252 60.66 -30.04 0.65
C LEU A 252 60.62 -31.15 -0.38
N GLU A 253 59.66 -31.21 -1.25
CA GLU A 253 59.55 -32.21 -2.31
C GLU A 253 60.65 -31.99 -3.36
N VAL A 254 60.89 -30.76 -3.76
CA VAL A 254 62.01 -30.40 -4.66
C VAL A 254 63.35 -30.79 -4.04
N GLN A 255 63.59 -30.54 -2.74
CA GLN A 255 64.75 -30.93 -2.03
C GLN A 255 64.97 -32.47 -1.99
N LYS A 256 63.86 -33.22 -1.76
CA LYS A 256 63.92 -34.70 -1.81
C LYS A 256 64.24 -35.19 -3.19
N ILE A 257 63.60 -34.67 -4.21
CA ILE A 257 63.86 -35.05 -5.59
C ILE A 257 65.27 -34.72 -5.99
N SER A 258 65.81 -33.56 -5.58
CA SER A 258 67.19 -33.19 -5.85
C SER A 258 68.21 -34.08 -5.10
N ALA A 259 67.92 -34.45 -3.84
CA ALA A 259 68.74 -35.39 -3.07
C ALA A 259 68.72 -36.81 -3.70
N ASP A 260 67.56 -37.33 -4.08
CA ASP A 260 67.37 -38.61 -4.75
C ASP A 260 68.07 -38.62 -6.12
N ALA A 261 67.99 -37.51 -6.86
CA ALA A 261 68.76 -37.36 -8.11
C ALA A 261 70.27 -37.34 -7.93
N ALA A 262 70.74 -36.65 -6.89
CA ALA A 262 72.16 -36.65 -6.54
C ALA A 262 72.65 -38.01 -6.08
N GLU A 263 71.89 -38.73 -5.27
CA GLU A 263 72.19 -40.10 -4.87
C GLU A 263 72.22 -41.04 -6.07
N TYR A 264 71.23 -40.98 -6.95
CA TYR A 264 71.22 -41.78 -8.18
C TYR A 264 72.39 -41.45 -9.09
N ALA A 265 72.68 -40.16 -9.28
CA ALA A 265 73.91 -39.77 -10.04
C ALA A 265 75.19 -40.31 -9.42
N GLY A 266 75.34 -40.19 -8.09
CA GLY A 266 76.48 -40.73 -7.37
C GLY A 266 76.60 -42.25 -7.47
N GLN A 267 75.46 -42.98 -7.39
CA GLN A 267 75.48 -44.45 -7.59
C GLN A 267 75.89 -44.81 -9.02
N LYS A 268 75.35 -44.04 -10.02
CA LYS A 268 75.77 -44.28 -11.41
C LYS A 268 77.21 -43.96 -11.68
N GLU A 269 77.70 -42.88 -11.11
CA GLU A 269 79.13 -42.51 -11.23
C GLU A 269 80.01 -43.54 -10.53
N ALA A 270 79.66 -43.99 -9.32
CA ALA A 270 80.34 -45.08 -8.64
C ALA A 270 80.37 -46.39 -9.44
N ALA A 271 79.21 -46.73 -10.07
CA ALA A 271 79.15 -47.91 -10.95
C ALA A 271 80.04 -47.77 -12.19
N VAL A 272 80.00 -46.56 -12.81
CA VAL A 272 80.96 -46.27 -13.93
C VAL A 272 82.41 -46.33 -13.49
N ASN A 273 82.75 -45.71 -12.39
CA ASN A 273 84.11 -45.71 -11.84
C ASN A 273 84.56 -47.13 -11.50
N LYS A 274 83.70 -47.98 -10.95
CA LYS A 274 83.97 -49.37 -10.70
C LYS A 274 84.16 -50.14 -12.01
N ALA A 275 83.35 -49.96 -13.01
CA ALA A 275 83.50 -50.57 -14.32
C ALA A 275 84.79 -50.11 -15.03
N VAL A 276 85.14 -48.83 -14.90
CA VAL A 276 86.40 -48.29 -15.39
C VAL A 276 87.59 -48.91 -14.64
N ALA A 277 87.51 -48.97 -13.30
CA ALA A 277 88.57 -49.59 -12.50
C ALA A 277 88.80 -51.08 -12.84
N GLU A 278 87.72 -51.80 -13.07
CA GLU A 278 87.74 -53.22 -13.52
C GLU A 278 88.29 -53.37 -14.94
N SER A 279 88.15 -52.34 -15.78
CA SER A 279 88.66 -52.36 -17.16
C SER A 279 90.11 -51.84 -17.33
N ILE A 280 90.60 -51.17 -16.31
CA ILE A 280 92.01 -50.67 -16.32
C ILE A 280 92.95 -51.81 -16.02
N THR A 281 93.58 -52.29 -17.04
CA THR A 281 94.72 -53.20 -16.94
C THR A 281 96.07 -52.42 -17.04
N ASP A 282 97.17 -52.96 -16.47
CA ASP A 282 98.50 -52.34 -16.56
C ASP A 282 98.93 -52.03 -17.99
N GLU A 283 98.48 -52.86 -18.94
CA GLU A 283 98.71 -52.65 -20.37
C GLU A 283 97.96 -51.45 -20.94
N LEU A 284 96.69 -51.20 -20.49
CA LEU A 284 95.90 -50.06 -20.91
C LEU A 284 96.50 -48.73 -20.34
N ILE A 285 96.98 -48.74 -19.11
CA ILE A 285 97.73 -47.61 -18.47
C ILE A 285 98.95 -47.30 -19.30
N ALA A 286 99.76 -48.30 -19.62
CA ALA A 286 100.96 -48.11 -20.42
C ALA A 286 100.66 -47.58 -21.82
N TYR A 287 99.55 -48.04 -22.46
CA TYR A 287 99.10 -47.53 -23.75
C TYR A 287 98.59 -46.07 -23.70
N GLN A 288 97.88 -45.70 -22.69
CA GLN A 288 97.40 -44.33 -22.49
C GLN A 288 98.57 -43.36 -22.20
N TYR A 289 99.58 -43.82 -21.44
CA TYR A 289 100.80 -43.06 -21.22
C TYR A 289 101.58 -42.90 -22.56
N ALA A 290 101.66 -43.91 -23.36
CA ALA A 290 102.35 -43.85 -24.64
C ALA A 290 101.64 -42.90 -25.63
N LEU A 291 100.30 -42.87 -25.63
CA LEU A 291 99.49 -41.98 -26.47
C LEU A 291 99.57 -40.48 -26.08
N ARG A 292 99.75 -40.20 -24.80
CA ARG A 292 99.86 -38.82 -24.30
C ARG A 292 101.24 -38.32 -24.14
N TRP A 293 102.20 -39.14 -24.40
CA TRP A 293 103.65 -38.74 -24.26
C TRP A 293 104.06 -37.82 -25.42
N ASP A 294 104.42 -36.61 -25.07
CA ASP A 294 104.87 -35.58 -26.00
C ASP A 294 106.34 -35.74 -26.45
N GLY A 295 106.95 -36.87 -26.15
CA GLY A 295 108.34 -37.20 -26.54
C GLY A 295 109.43 -36.50 -25.70
N LYS A 296 109.08 -35.80 -24.65
CA LYS A 296 110.04 -35.11 -23.77
C LYS A 296 110.20 -35.88 -22.46
N LEU A 297 111.43 -36.15 -22.04
CA LEU A 297 111.68 -36.70 -20.72
C LEU A 297 111.44 -35.68 -19.64
N PRO A 298 110.73 -36.06 -18.55
CA PRO A 298 110.53 -35.11 -17.42
C PRO A 298 111.84 -34.64 -16.87
N GLN A 299 112.00 -33.33 -16.71
CA GLN A 299 113.25 -32.66 -16.35
C GLN A 299 113.71 -32.88 -14.90
N TYR A 300 112.90 -33.49 -14.09
CA TYR A 300 113.24 -33.84 -12.71
C TYR A 300 112.66 -35.24 -12.36
N MET A 301 113.57 -36.21 -12.17
CA MET A 301 113.28 -37.46 -11.52
C MET A 301 113.91 -37.50 -10.16
N PHE A 302 113.14 -37.52 -9.12
CA PHE A 302 113.68 -37.83 -7.78
C PHE A 302 113.63 -39.36 -7.64
N SER A 303 114.81 -39.89 -7.49
CA SER A 303 115.06 -41.31 -7.14
C SER A 303 114.96 -41.44 -5.63
N GLY A 304 113.78 -41.79 -5.11
CA GLY A 304 113.66 -42.29 -3.75
C GLY A 304 113.45 -43.80 -3.81
N ALA A 305 114.21 -44.53 -2.94
CA ALA A 305 113.98 -45.95 -2.79
C ALA A 305 112.57 -46.23 -2.36
N ASP A 306 111.93 -47.18 -3.05
CA ASP A 306 110.55 -47.65 -2.92
C ASP A 306 109.44 -46.71 -3.48
N GLY A 307 109.13 -46.93 -4.73
CA GLY A 307 107.90 -46.52 -5.39
C GLY A 307 107.86 -45.07 -5.81
N ALA A 308 108.50 -44.71 -6.92
CA ALA A 308 108.42 -43.41 -7.55
C ALA A 308 107.02 -43.13 -8.11
N MET A 309 106.27 -42.18 -7.47
CA MET A 309 105.13 -41.57 -8.11
C MET A 309 105.58 -40.39 -8.98
N PRO A 310 105.19 -40.26 -10.22
CA PRO A 310 105.51 -39.11 -11.05
C PRO A 310 104.75 -37.90 -10.54
N ILE A 311 105.42 -36.81 -10.21
CA ILE A 311 104.84 -35.52 -9.88
C ILE A 311 104.46 -34.87 -11.20
N VAL A 312 103.18 -34.75 -11.45
CA VAL A 312 102.60 -33.97 -12.55
C VAL A 312 102.60 -32.50 -12.15
N ASN A 313 103.41 -31.70 -12.80
CA ASN A 313 103.33 -30.25 -12.64
C ASN A 313 102.14 -29.71 -13.36
N ILE A 314 101.16 -29.21 -12.60
CA ILE A 314 100.02 -28.49 -13.14
C ILE A 314 100.43 -27.03 -13.20
N PRO A 315 100.48 -26.41 -14.39
CA PRO A 315 100.70 -24.98 -14.47
C PRO A 315 99.42 -24.28 -13.98
N MET A 316 99.52 -23.55 -12.88
CA MET A 316 98.48 -22.59 -12.49
C MET A 316 98.51 -21.46 -13.48
N GLY A 317 97.52 -21.45 -14.36
CA GLY A 317 97.19 -20.29 -15.17
C GLY A 317 96.66 -19.21 -14.25
N VAL A 318 97.31 -18.10 -14.16
CA VAL A 318 96.82 -16.85 -13.64
C VAL A 318 96.11 -16.18 -14.82
N GLU A 319 94.83 -16.10 -14.79
CA GLU A 319 94.09 -15.17 -15.62
C GLU A 319 93.51 -14.04 -14.76
N GLU A 320 93.65 -12.86 -15.32
CA GLU A 320 93.22 -11.55 -14.79
C GLU A 320 91.72 -11.42 -14.55
#